data_ccbc18bf92adba8fda8e0e10efa80fba
#
_entry.id   ccbc18bf92adba8fda8e0e10efa80fba
#
_cell.length_a   1.000
_cell.length_b   1.000
_cell.length_c   1.000
_cell.angle_alpha   90.00
_cell.angle_beta   90.00
_cell.angle_gamma   90.00
#
_symmetry.space_group_name_H-M   'P 1'
#
loop_
_entity.id
_entity.type
_entity.pdbx_description
1 polymer ?
#
loop_
_entity_poly.entity_id
_entity_poly.type
_entity_poly.pdbx_seq_one_letter_code
_entity_poly.pdbx_strand_id
1 'polypeptide(L)'
;MRVVIAIDKFKGTLTARQAADAIAEGLQDASGGRMALEIERVPMADGGDGSMATIRRYLSAQEVECRAHNPLGREIPASYLLYREAPEGPLCAFIEMARVSGLVLLEESERNPLHTSSVGLGELILDASRRGAREIYVSIGGSATNDAGTGMLQALGYTFPDASGSPLEPMCGAALEQVAAILPPQGESPLQGAHINVICDVTNPLLGPDGATMVYAPQKGADAAMLERLERGMAHFASIAEAAGADSAFEERPGAGAAGGVGYALAALLGAEMISGWNFFAKITGLREKIARADLVISGEGKIDSQSFCGKVVDGVVQIARSYDKPVLLFCGVAELEGIGPALGVKRENDMHIYSLNMIEPDLKICMEDAGGVLRDLVRIAVRYSGIYREY
;
A
#
# COMPACT_ATOMS: atom_id res chain seq x y z
N MET A 1 12.15 -30.85 -0.20
CA MET A 1 11.94 -29.71 0.73
C MET A 1 11.09 -28.67 0.04
N ARG A 2 9.99 -28.25 0.69
CA ARG A 2 9.11 -27.18 0.21
C ARG A 2 9.52 -25.86 0.83
N VAL A 3 9.76 -24.86 -0.01
CA VAL A 3 10.17 -23.53 0.41
C VAL A 3 9.13 -22.51 -0.07
N VAL A 4 8.62 -21.70 0.84
CA VAL A 4 7.75 -20.56 0.50
C VAL A 4 8.57 -19.28 0.63
N ILE A 5 8.66 -18.52 -0.45
CA ILE A 5 9.30 -17.20 -0.49
C ILE A 5 8.21 -16.14 -0.55
N ALA A 6 7.89 -15.52 0.59
CA ALA A 6 6.89 -14.46 0.71
C ALA A 6 7.61 -13.15 1.07
N ILE A 7 7.97 -12.36 0.06
CA ILE A 7 8.88 -11.22 0.18
C ILE A 7 8.29 -9.95 -0.42
N ASP A 8 8.56 -8.80 0.20
CA ASP A 8 8.22 -7.50 -0.33
C ASP A 8 9.35 -6.95 -1.24
N LYS A 9 9.08 -5.83 -1.89
CA LYS A 9 10.03 -5.11 -2.75
C LYS A 9 11.23 -4.57 -1.94
N PHE A 10 12.38 -4.53 -2.56
CA PHE A 10 13.54 -3.78 -2.05
C PHE A 10 13.47 -2.38 -2.68
N LYS A 11 12.90 -1.45 -1.93
CA LYS A 11 12.57 -0.11 -2.43
C LYS A 11 13.76 0.55 -3.15
N GLY A 12 13.55 0.96 -4.40
CA GLY A 12 14.56 1.59 -5.24
C GLY A 12 15.50 0.64 -5.98
N THR A 13 15.41 -0.70 -5.77
CA THR A 13 16.30 -1.69 -6.41
C THR A 13 15.57 -2.87 -7.03
N LEU A 14 14.84 -3.67 -6.23
CA LEU A 14 14.17 -4.88 -6.71
C LEU A 14 12.67 -4.83 -6.47
N THR A 15 11.89 -5.24 -7.45
CA THR A 15 10.49 -5.61 -7.23
C THR A 15 10.42 -6.86 -6.35
N ALA A 16 9.29 -7.09 -5.68
CA ALA A 16 9.06 -8.30 -4.89
C ALA A 16 9.28 -9.58 -5.71
N ARG A 17 8.94 -9.55 -7.01
CA ARG A 17 9.17 -10.66 -7.93
C ARG A 17 10.66 -10.90 -8.18
N GLN A 18 11.41 -9.85 -8.52
CA GLN A 18 12.86 -9.96 -8.74
C GLN A 18 13.59 -10.45 -7.50
N ALA A 19 13.22 -9.96 -6.31
CA ALA A 19 13.76 -10.44 -5.05
C ALA A 19 13.45 -11.93 -4.81
N ALA A 20 12.20 -12.35 -5.06
CA ALA A 20 11.81 -13.76 -4.94
C ALA A 20 12.55 -14.66 -5.95
N ASP A 21 12.80 -14.18 -7.17
CA ASP A 21 13.53 -14.92 -8.19
C ASP A 21 15.01 -15.05 -7.81
N ALA A 22 15.68 -13.98 -7.35
CA ALA A 22 17.05 -14.00 -6.88
C ALA A 22 17.25 -14.98 -5.69
N ILE A 23 16.31 -14.97 -4.73
CA ILE A 23 16.33 -15.92 -3.61
C ILE A 23 16.19 -17.36 -4.12
N ALA A 24 15.27 -17.62 -5.03
CA ALA A 24 15.06 -18.96 -5.56
C ALA A 24 16.30 -19.49 -6.31
N GLU A 25 16.96 -18.64 -7.08
CA GLU A 25 18.22 -18.98 -7.74
C GLU A 25 19.32 -19.29 -6.72
N GLY A 26 19.48 -18.46 -5.67
CA GLY A 26 20.44 -18.70 -4.60
C GLY A 26 20.23 -20.02 -3.86
N LEU A 27 18.96 -20.41 -3.62
CA LEU A 27 18.60 -21.71 -3.06
C LEU A 27 18.98 -22.87 -3.98
N GLN A 28 18.70 -22.74 -5.27
CA GLN A 28 19.04 -23.76 -6.28
C GLN A 28 20.57 -23.96 -6.37
N ASP A 29 21.33 -22.85 -6.39
CA ASP A 29 22.79 -22.88 -6.38
C ASP A 29 23.35 -23.52 -5.10
N ALA A 30 22.75 -23.21 -3.94
CA ALA A 30 23.16 -23.80 -2.67
C ALA A 30 22.92 -25.31 -2.63
N SER A 31 21.81 -25.79 -3.20
CA SER A 31 21.45 -27.21 -3.23
C SER A 31 22.39 -28.02 -4.14
N GLY A 32 22.95 -27.39 -5.18
CA GLY A 32 23.83 -28.05 -6.15
C GLY A 32 23.22 -29.28 -6.80
N GLY A 33 21.90 -29.36 -6.89
CA GLY A 33 21.15 -30.50 -7.42
C GLY A 33 21.07 -31.71 -6.47
N ARG A 34 21.57 -31.60 -5.24
CA ARG A 34 21.59 -32.70 -4.26
C ARG A 34 20.24 -32.94 -3.59
N MET A 35 19.38 -31.93 -3.61
CA MET A 35 18.06 -31.94 -2.99
C MET A 35 17.01 -31.43 -3.97
N ALA A 36 15.89 -32.12 -4.05
CA ALA A 36 14.72 -31.62 -4.79
C ALA A 36 14.05 -30.49 -3.99
N LEU A 37 14.10 -29.28 -4.54
CA LEU A 37 13.43 -28.09 -3.97
C LEU A 37 12.13 -27.82 -4.72
N GLU A 38 11.03 -27.77 -3.98
CA GLU A 38 9.74 -27.24 -4.43
C GLU A 38 9.63 -25.81 -3.93
N ILE A 39 9.92 -24.83 -4.80
CA ILE A 39 9.98 -23.41 -4.41
C ILE A 39 8.72 -22.70 -4.86
N GLU A 40 7.93 -22.23 -3.92
CA GLU A 40 6.75 -21.42 -4.16
C GLU A 40 7.07 -19.94 -3.92
N ARG A 41 7.05 -19.16 -5.00
CA ARG A 41 7.28 -17.70 -4.95
C ARG A 41 5.95 -16.99 -4.78
N VAL A 42 5.81 -16.25 -3.70
CA VAL A 42 4.64 -15.42 -3.34
C VAL A 42 5.10 -13.97 -3.17
N PRO A 43 5.36 -13.25 -4.29
CA PRO A 43 5.66 -11.83 -4.20
C PRO A 43 4.53 -11.11 -3.48
N MET A 44 4.86 -10.42 -2.41
CA MET A 44 3.90 -9.72 -1.58
C MET A 44 3.76 -8.27 -2.05
N ALA A 45 2.67 -7.64 -1.63
CA ALA A 45 2.41 -6.22 -1.79
C ALA A 45 1.75 -5.68 -0.52
N ASP A 46 1.93 -4.41 -0.28
CA ASP A 46 1.38 -3.68 0.87
C ASP A 46 0.24 -2.71 0.47
N GLY A 47 -0.31 -2.86 -0.74
CA GLY A 47 -1.27 -1.90 -1.31
C GLY A 47 -0.58 -0.75 -2.06
N GLY A 48 0.75 -0.78 -2.20
CA GLY A 48 1.51 0.13 -3.05
C GLY A 48 1.67 -0.37 -4.48
N ASP A 49 2.71 0.13 -5.15
CA ASP A 49 3.04 -0.24 -6.54
C ASP A 49 3.18 -1.75 -6.72
N GLY A 50 2.57 -2.28 -7.78
CA GLY A 50 2.62 -3.71 -8.13
C GLY A 50 1.47 -4.54 -7.57
N SER A 51 0.55 -3.94 -6.83
CA SER A 51 -0.62 -4.60 -6.25
C SER A 51 -1.52 -5.25 -7.31
N MET A 52 -1.82 -4.54 -8.42
CA MET A 52 -2.59 -5.09 -9.53
C MET A 52 -1.91 -6.31 -10.17
N ALA A 53 -0.58 -6.30 -10.32
CA ALA A 53 0.15 -7.43 -10.87
C ALA A 53 0.05 -8.67 -9.98
N THR A 54 0.08 -8.47 -8.67
CA THR A 54 -0.13 -9.55 -7.68
C THR A 54 -1.53 -10.14 -7.81
N ILE A 55 -2.58 -9.31 -7.85
CA ILE A 55 -3.96 -9.77 -8.00
C ILE A 55 -4.15 -10.58 -9.30
N ARG A 56 -3.66 -10.07 -10.43
CA ARG A 56 -3.74 -10.77 -11.74
C ARG A 56 -3.07 -12.13 -11.74
N ARG A 57 -2.05 -12.34 -10.92
CA ARG A 57 -1.36 -13.62 -10.81
C ARG A 57 -2.19 -14.69 -10.10
N TYR A 58 -2.98 -14.29 -9.11
CA TYR A 58 -3.72 -15.23 -8.25
C TYR A 58 -5.20 -15.31 -8.55
N LEU A 59 -5.76 -14.30 -9.21
CA LEU A 59 -7.17 -14.23 -9.57
C LEU A 59 -7.33 -14.02 -11.07
N SER A 60 -8.43 -14.56 -11.63
CA SER A 60 -8.84 -14.29 -13.00
C SER A 60 -9.41 -12.87 -13.10
N ALA A 61 -8.52 -11.87 -13.07
CA ALA A 61 -8.87 -10.47 -13.10
C ALA A 61 -8.79 -9.90 -14.52
N GLN A 62 -9.85 -9.20 -14.93
CA GLN A 62 -9.89 -8.42 -16.16
C GLN A 62 -9.38 -7.00 -15.87
N GLU A 63 -8.42 -6.54 -16.67
CA GLU A 63 -8.05 -5.12 -16.67
C GLU A 63 -9.04 -4.32 -17.50
N VAL A 64 -9.64 -3.30 -16.87
CA VAL A 64 -10.56 -2.36 -17.50
C VAL A 64 -9.79 -1.11 -17.83
N GLU A 65 -9.66 -0.81 -19.12
CA GLU A 65 -9.10 0.46 -19.59
C GLU A 65 -10.20 1.53 -19.64
N CYS A 66 -9.85 2.74 -19.19
CA CYS A 66 -10.74 3.90 -19.17
C CYS A 66 -9.94 5.20 -19.29
N ARG A 67 -10.63 6.33 -19.25
CA ARG A 67 -10.03 7.67 -19.20
C ARG A 67 -10.36 8.29 -17.86
N ALA A 68 -9.38 8.97 -17.27
CA ALA A 68 -9.56 9.70 -16.01
C ALA A 68 -8.62 10.90 -15.97
N HIS A 69 -8.78 11.78 -15.01
CA HIS A 69 -7.93 12.96 -14.85
C HIS A 69 -6.76 12.67 -13.90
N ASN A 70 -5.58 13.18 -14.26
CA ASN A 70 -4.42 13.16 -13.38
C ASN A 70 -4.55 14.25 -12.26
N PRO A 71 -3.60 14.36 -11.30
CA PRO A 71 -3.70 15.33 -10.22
C PRO A 71 -3.81 16.80 -10.67
N LEU A 72 -3.39 17.13 -11.90
CA LEU A 72 -3.48 18.46 -12.48
C LEU A 72 -4.67 18.65 -13.42
N GLY A 73 -5.65 17.75 -13.40
CA GLY A 73 -6.84 17.83 -14.24
C GLY A 73 -6.60 17.55 -15.74
N ARG A 74 -5.48 16.90 -16.10
CA ARG A 74 -5.22 16.46 -17.47
C ARG A 74 -5.80 15.08 -17.68
N GLU A 75 -6.56 14.87 -18.76
CA GLU A 75 -7.09 13.55 -19.11
C GLU A 75 -5.96 12.59 -19.50
N ILE A 76 -5.93 11.41 -18.91
CA ILE A 76 -4.95 10.36 -19.14
C ILE A 76 -5.62 9.00 -19.34
N PRO A 77 -4.98 8.05 -20.03
CA PRO A 77 -5.39 6.66 -19.97
C PRO A 77 -5.17 6.11 -18.56
N ALA A 78 -6.15 5.38 -18.05
CA ALA A 78 -6.14 4.78 -16.74
C ALA A 78 -6.69 3.36 -16.81
N SER A 79 -6.43 2.57 -15.78
CA SER A 79 -7.00 1.22 -15.69
C SER A 79 -7.15 0.78 -14.24
N TYR A 80 -8.05 -0.18 -14.04
CA TYR A 80 -8.25 -0.88 -12.78
C TYR A 80 -8.65 -2.34 -13.06
N LEU A 81 -8.74 -3.18 -12.03
CA LEU A 81 -9.11 -4.58 -12.21
C LEU A 81 -10.55 -4.83 -11.81
N LEU A 82 -11.25 -5.68 -12.59
CA LEU A 82 -12.48 -6.35 -12.22
C LEU A 82 -12.26 -7.84 -12.07
N TYR A 83 -12.77 -8.44 -10.99
CA TYR A 83 -12.62 -9.86 -10.71
C TYR A 83 -13.73 -10.37 -9.80
N ARG A 84 -13.81 -11.70 -9.65
CA ARG A 84 -14.60 -12.35 -8.60
C ARG A 84 -13.70 -13.28 -7.82
N GLU A 85 -13.81 -13.27 -6.50
CA GLU A 85 -13.07 -14.23 -5.65
C GLU A 85 -13.62 -15.65 -5.79
N ALA A 86 -14.91 -15.77 -6.05
CA ALA A 86 -15.61 -17.03 -6.35
C ALA A 86 -16.62 -16.82 -7.49
N PRO A 87 -16.96 -17.86 -8.28
CA PRO A 87 -17.84 -17.72 -9.45
C PRO A 87 -19.17 -17.02 -9.15
N GLU A 88 -19.80 -17.33 -8.03
CA GLU A 88 -21.07 -16.75 -7.58
C GLU A 88 -20.88 -15.56 -6.60
N GLY A 89 -19.64 -15.17 -6.35
CA GLY A 89 -19.33 -14.04 -5.48
C GLY A 89 -19.63 -12.68 -6.11
N PRO A 90 -19.61 -11.61 -5.33
CA PRO A 90 -19.79 -10.26 -5.83
C PRO A 90 -18.72 -9.92 -6.87
N LEU A 91 -19.06 -9.02 -7.80
CA LEU A 91 -18.06 -8.41 -8.67
C LEU A 91 -17.24 -7.43 -7.84
N CYS A 92 -15.93 -7.64 -7.82
CA CYS A 92 -14.97 -6.82 -7.10
C CYS A 92 -14.23 -5.91 -8.09
N ALA A 93 -13.91 -4.71 -7.67
CA ALA A 93 -12.97 -3.83 -8.34
C ALA A 93 -11.73 -3.61 -7.47
N PHE A 94 -10.54 -3.55 -8.07
CA PHE A 94 -9.32 -3.12 -7.40
C PHE A 94 -8.74 -1.92 -8.11
N ILE A 95 -8.60 -0.81 -7.39
CA ILE A 95 -8.19 0.50 -7.89
C ILE A 95 -6.92 0.93 -7.17
N GLU A 96 -5.85 1.19 -7.92
CA GLU A 96 -4.65 1.86 -7.41
C GLU A 96 -4.78 3.37 -7.61
N MET A 97 -4.92 4.14 -6.52
CA MET A 97 -5.01 5.59 -6.56
C MET A 97 -3.82 6.23 -7.30
N ALA A 98 -2.63 5.66 -7.15
CA ALA A 98 -1.41 6.17 -7.78
C ALA A 98 -1.48 6.23 -9.31
N ARG A 99 -2.35 5.46 -9.94
CA ARG A 99 -2.52 5.46 -11.42
C ARG A 99 -3.22 6.70 -11.96
N VAL A 100 -3.95 7.43 -11.12
CA VAL A 100 -4.71 8.64 -11.52
C VAL A 100 -4.44 9.83 -10.62
N SER A 101 -4.02 9.60 -9.38
CA SER A 101 -3.76 10.66 -8.38
C SER A 101 -2.36 10.52 -7.76
N GLY A 102 -1.44 9.82 -8.46
CA GLY A 102 -0.12 9.48 -7.97
C GLY A 102 0.95 10.53 -8.21
N LEU A 103 1.96 10.55 -7.32
CA LEU A 103 3.12 11.44 -7.42
C LEU A 103 3.99 11.13 -8.65
N VAL A 104 3.98 9.88 -9.10
CA VAL A 104 4.70 9.42 -10.30
C VAL A 104 4.18 10.01 -11.63
N LEU A 105 2.99 10.60 -11.59
CA LEU A 105 2.36 11.25 -12.76
C LEU A 105 2.79 12.71 -12.92
N LEU A 106 3.60 13.23 -11.99
CA LEU A 106 4.03 14.62 -11.94
C LEU A 106 5.55 14.73 -12.03
N GLU A 107 6.02 15.58 -12.91
CA GLU A 107 7.41 16.04 -12.87
C GLU A 107 7.68 16.76 -11.55
N GLU A 108 8.92 16.78 -11.09
CA GLU A 108 9.27 17.40 -9.80
C GLU A 108 8.85 18.88 -9.75
N SER A 109 9.01 19.61 -10.85
CA SER A 109 8.60 21.01 -11.01
C SER A 109 7.08 21.24 -11.00
N GLU A 110 6.28 20.20 -11.20
CA GLU A 110 4.81 20.26 -11.19
C GLU A 110 4.21 19.93 -9.83
N ARG A 111 5.04 19.46 -8.88
CA ARG A 111 4.57 19.05 -7.56
C ARG A 111 4.18 20.25 -6.72
N ASN A 112 2.88 20.41 -6.52
CA ASN A 112 2.31 21.44 -5.66
C ASN A 112 0.98 20.98 -5.08
N PRO A 113 0.93 20.52 -3.81
CA PRO A 113 -0.27 19.94 -3.21
C PRO A 113 -1.42 20.95 -2.98
N LEU A 114 -1.17 22.25 -3.15
CA LEU A 114 -2.25 23.24 -3.18
C LEU A 114 -3.13 23.12 -4.43
N HIS A 115 -2.57 22.61 -5.53
CA HIS A 115 -3.25 22.59 -6.84
C HIS A 115 -3.53 21.20 -7.38
N THR A 116 -3.19 20.17 -6.63
CA THR A 116 -3.48 18.78 -7.02
C THR A 116 -4.85 18.33 -6.51
N SER A 117 -5.53 17.51 -7.30
CA SER A 117 -6.88 16.99 -7.05
C SER A 117 -6.94 15.47 -7.12
N SER A 118 -7.72 14.88 -6.26
CA SER A 118 -8.01 13.44 -6.25
C SER A 118 -9.17 13.04 -7.19
N VAL A 119 -9.61 13.92 -8.08
CA VAL A 119 -10.78 13.73 -8.96
C VAL A 119 -10.71 12.42 -9.74
N GLY A 120 -9.57 12.05 -10.30
CA GLY A 120 -9.40 10.81 -11.07
C GLY A 120 -9.69 9.55 -10.26
N LEU A 121 -9.42 9.54 -8.97
CA LEU A 121 -9.80 8.42 -8.10
C LEU A 121 -11.33 8.26 -8.05
N GLY A 122 -12.06 9.36 -7.87
CA GLY A 122 -13.52 9.33 -7.86
C GLY A 122 -14.11 8.84 -9.19
N GLU A 123 -13.49 9.23 -10.32
CA GLU A 123 -13.89 8.77 -11.66
C GLU A 123 -13.73 7.26 -11.81
N LEU A 124 -12.62 6.66 -11.32
CA LEU A 124 -12.44 5.21 -11.36
C LEU A 124 -13.43 4.48 -10.47
N ILE A 125 -13.67 4.99 -9.24
CA ILE A 125 -14.66 4.42 -8.32
C ILE A 125 -16.06 4.45 -8.97
N LEU A 126 -16.42 5.56 -9.59
CA LEU A 126 -17.69 5.73 -10.27
C LEU A 126 -17.85 4.78 -11.47
N ASP A 127 -16.82 4.64 -12.31
CA ASP A 127 -16.84 3.72 -13.45
C ASP A 127 -16.96 2.27 -13.00
N ALA A 128 -16.21 1.87 -11.96
CA ALA A 128 -16.30 0.54 -11.37
C ALA A 128 -17.70 0.22 -10.82
N SER A 129 -18.30 1.15 -10.08
CA SER A 129 -19.67 1.03 -9.56
C SER A 129 -20.69 0.90 -10.69
N ARG A 130 -20.60 1.73 -11.75
CA ARG A 130 -21.48 1.67 -12.93
C ARG A 130 -21.36 0.36 -13.69
N ARG A 131 -20.21 -0.31 -13.66
CA ARG A 131 -20.00 -1.66 -14.23
C ARG A 131 -20.49 -2.77 -13.32
N GLY A 132 -21.07 -2.44 -12.18
CA GLY A 132 -21.70 -3.38 -11.26
C GLY A 132 -20.77 -3.94 -10.19
N ALA A 133 -19.59 -3.36 -9.97
CA ALA A 133 -18.78 -3.72 -8.81
C ALA A 133 -19.55 -3.44 -7.52
N ARG A 134 -19.55 -4.44 -6.61
CA ARG A 134 -20.19 -4.37 -5.30
C ARG A 134 -19.19 -4.30 -4.16
N GLU A 135 -17.98 -4.79 -4.38
CA GLU A 135 -16.83 -4.66 -3.49
C GLU A 135 -15.75 -3.85 -4.21
N ILE A 136 -15.45 -2.65 -3.76
CA ILE A 136 -14.46 -1.77 -4.37
C ILE A 136 -13.29 -1.63 -3.42
N TYR A 137 -12.15 -2.20 -3.77
CA TYR A 137 -10.90 -2.12 -3.04
C TYR A 137 -10.07 -0.98 -3.61
N VAL A 138 -9.73 0.00 -2.76
CA VAL A 138 -8.95 1.18 -3.15
C VAL A 138 -7.64 1.17 -2.38
N SER A 139 -6.52 1.01 -3.07
CA SER A 139 -5.22 1.24 -2.47
C SER A 139 -4.82 2.71 -2.62
N ILE A 140 -4.47 3.35 -1.51
CA ILE A 140 -4.27 4.81 -1.46
C ILE A 140 -2.81 5.24 -1.29
N GLY A 141 -1.85 4.32 -1.48
CA GLY A 141 -0.42 4.63 -1.48
C GLY A 141 0.03 5.47 -2.66
N GLY A 142 1.15 6.18 -2.53
CA GLY A 142 1.82 6.90 -3.62
C GLY A 142 1.11 8.18 -4.11
N SER A 143 0.20 8.77 -3.33
CA SER A 143 -0.60 9.94 -3.71
C SER A 143 0.20 11.24 -3.88
N ALA A 144 -0.26 12.10 -4.80
CA ALA A 144 0.25 13.47 -5.02
C ALA A 144 -0.62 14.55 -4.37
N THR A 145 -1.78 14.19 -3.82
CA THR A 145 -2.83 15.13 -3.40
C THR A 145 -2.82 15.39 -1.91
N ASN A 146 -3.33 16.56 -1.50
CA ASN A 146 -3.59 16.93 -0.10
C ASN A 146 -4.90 17.73 -0.05
N ASP A 147 -5.96 17.16 -0.62
CA ASP A 147 -7.25 17.78 -0.85
C ASP A 147 -8.38 17.19 0.00
N ALA A 148 -8.06 16.48 1.08
CA ALA A 148 -9.04 15.80 1.92
C ALA A 148 -9.99 14.86 1.13
N GLY A 149 -9.58 14.40 -0.05
CA GLY A 149 -10.43 13.58 -0.93
C GLY A 149 -11.58 14.34 -1.60
N THR A 150 -11.60 15.67 -1.52
CA THR A 150 -12.71 16.47 -2.06
C THR A 150 -12.82 16.38 -3.58
N GLY A 151 -11.71 16.27 -4.31
CA GLY A 151 -11.76 16.02 -5.75
C GLY A 151 -12.42 14.67 -6.08
N MET A 152 -12.10 13.61 -5.33
CA MET A 152 -12.75 12.30 -5.45
C MET A 152 -14.26 12.41 -5.18
N LEU A 153 -14.63 13.07 -4.08
CA LEU A 153 -16.05 13.28 -3.74
C LEU A 153 -16.78 14.11 -4.82
N GLN A 154 -16.13 15.12 -5.41
CA GLN A 154 -16.69 15.92 -6.50
C GLN A 154 -16.99 15.05 -7.72
N ALA A 155 -16.12 14.13 -8.12
CA ALA A 155 -16.40 13.17 -9.19
C ALA A 155 -17.56 12.21 -8.86
N LEU A 156 -17.81 11.96 -7.58
CA LEU A 156 -18.94 11.16 -7.08
C LEU A 156 -20.23 11.99 -6.93
N GLY A 157 -20.22 13.26 -7.36
CA GLY A 157 -21.41 14.13 -7.38
C GLY A 157 -21.62 14.99 -6.13
N TYR A 158 -20.66 15.03 -5.19
CA TYR A 158 -20.68 15.98 -4.09
C TYR A 158 -20.38 17.39 -4.59
N THR A 159 -21.00 18.38 -3.96
CA THR A 159 -20.76 19.80 -4.26
C THR A 159 -20.27 20.53 -3.02
N PHE A 160 -19.32 21.43 -3.20
CA PHE A 160 -18.69 22.19 -2.15
C PHE A 160 -18.87 23.69 -2.43
N PRO A 161 -19.97 24.31 -1.95
CA PRO A 161 -20.15 25.76 -2.10
C PRO A 161 -19.26 26.55 -1.14
N ASP A 162 -18.88 27.75 -1.57
CA ASP A 162 -18.27 28.77 -0.73
C ASP A 162 -19.31 29.51 0.11
N ALA A 163 -18.88 30.53 0.89
CA ALA A 163 -19.78 31.35 1.73
C ALA A 163 -20.81 32.15 0.93
N SER A 164 -20.63 32.35 -0.37
CA SER A 164 -21.61 32.99 -1.27
C SER A 164 -22.63 32.00 -1.84
N GLY A 165 -22.42 30.69 -1.63
CA GLY A 165 -23.21 29.62 -2.23
C GLY A 165 -22.73 29.20 -3.62
N SER A 166 -21.61 29.73 -4.10
CA SER A 166 -21.02 29.38 -5.40
C SER A 166 -20.21 28.08 -5.27
N PRO A 167 -20.35 27.12 -6.21
CA PRO A 167 -19.58 25.88 -6.15
C PRO A 167 -18.08 26.15 -6.39
N LEU A 168 -17.24 25.50 -5.58
CA LEU A 168 -15.79 25.54 -5.74
C LEU A 168 -15.39 24.45 -6.76
N GLU A 169 -14.77 24.86 -7.86
CA GLU A 169 -14.33 23.99 -8.93
C GLU A 169 -13.02 24.52 -9.57
N PRO A 170 -11.99 23.66 -9.76
CA PRO A 170 -11.87 22.28 -9.26
C PRO A 170 -11.57 22.24 -7.76
N MET A 171 -12.00 21.17 -7.08
CA MET A 171 -11.57 20.92 -5.70
C MET A 171 -10.12 20.48 -5.65
N CYS A 172 -9.34 21.12 -4.80
CA CYS A 172 -7.91 20.89 -4.58
C CYS A 172 -7.51 21.36 -3.16
N GLY A 173 -6.27 21.17 -2.74
CA GLY A 173 -5.80 21.56 -1.42
C GLY A 173 -6.07 23.03 -1.08
N ALA A 174 -5.86 23.96 -2.02
CA ALA A 174 -6.10 25.38 -1.81
C ALA A 174 -7.57 25.77 -1.66
N ALA A 175 -8.49 24.94 -2.13
CA ALA A 175 -9.93 25.21 -2.03
C ALA A 175 -10.51 24.87 -0.66
N LEU A 176 -9.86 24.01 0.13
CA LEU A 176 -10.40 23.49 1.39
C LEU A 176 -10.79 24.60 2.38
N GLU A 177 -9.99 25.66 2.46
CA GLU A 177 -10.23 26.79 3.39
C GLU A 177 -11.46 27.65 3.02
N GLN A 178 -12.03 27.47 1.82
CA GLN A 178 -13.17 28.23 1.31
C GLN A 178 -14.49 27.45 1.38
N VAL A 179 -14.46 26.15 1.70
CA VAL A 179 -15.64 25.29 1.76
C VAL A 179 -16.57 25.76 2.87
N ALA A 180 -17.82 26.11 2.53
CA ALA A 180 -18.83 26.50 3.51
C ALA A 180 -19.82 25.38 3.83
N ALA A 181 -19.98 24.40 2.93
CA ALA A 181 -20.83 23.23 3.14
C ALA A 181 -20.39 22.03 2.29
N ILE A 182 -20.80 20.84 2.70
CA ILE A 182 -20.68 19.61 1.94
C ILE A 182 -22.08 19.16 1.55
N LEU A 183 -22.38 19.16 0.26
CA LEU A 183 -23.67 18.77 -0.26
C LEU A 183 -23.52 17.41 -0.97
N PRO A 184 -24.23 16.36 -0.49
CA PRO A 184 -24.19 15.06 -1.15
C PRO A 184 -24.88 15.10 -2.51
N PRO A 185 -24.62 14.11 -3.40
CA PRO A 185 -25.29 14.01 -4.68
C PRO A 185 -26.81 13.94 -4.52
N GLN A 186 -27.54 14.60 -5.42
CA GLN A 186 -29.00 14.56 -5.41
C GLN A 186 -29.50 13.26 -6.07
N GLY A 187 -30.54 12.64 -5.50
CA GLY A 187 -31.12 11.39 -6.01
C GLY A 187 -30.46 10.14 -5.47
N GLU A 188 -30.42 9.07 -6.29
CA GLU A 188 -29.77 7.81 -5.89
C GLU A 188 -28.27 7.97 -5.85
N SER A 189 -27.66 7.43 -4.79
CA SER A 189 -26.20 7.43 -4.66
C SER A 189 -25.57 6.69 -5.83
N PRO A 190 -24.56 7.25 -6.51
CA PRO A 190 -23.84 6.55 -7.57
C PRO A 190 -23.10 5.29 -7.07
N LEU A 191 -22.97 5.15 -5.75
CA LEU A 191 -22.35 4.00 -5.06
C LEU A 191 -23.38 3.07 -4.41
N GLN A 192 -24.67 3.19 -4.76
CA GLN A 192 -25.73 2.39 -4.13
C GLN A 192 -25.47 0.89 -4.23
N GLY A 193 -25.36 0.24 -3.06
CA GLY A 193 -25.10 -1.18 -2.92
C GLY A 193 -23.65 -1.59 -3.23
N ALA A 194 -22.73 -0.65 -3.34
CA ALA A 194 -21.29 -0.90 -3.37
C ALA A 194 -20.67 -0.63 -1.99
N HIS A 195 -19.80 -1.52 -1.55
CA HIS A 195 -18.95 -1.36 -0.37
C HIS A 195 -17.55 -0.93 -0.81
N ILE A 196 -16.99 0.06 -0.12
CA ILE A 196 -15.62 0.51 -0.37
C ILE A 196 -14.72 0.00 0.76
N ASN A 197 -13.63 -0.63 0.38
CA ASN A 197 -12.59 -1.11 1.26
C ASN A 197 -11.29 -0.36 0.94
N VAL A 198 -10.73 0.35 1.91
CA VAL A 198 -9.51 1.14 1.75
C VAL A 198 -8.32 0.35 2.24
N ILE A 199 -7.42 0.02 1.33
CA ILE A 199 -6.18 -0.67 1.66
C ILE A 199 -5.15 0.36 2.10
N CYS A 200 -4.81 0.33 3.40
CA CYS A 200 -3.94 1.31 4.03
C CYS A 200 -3.20 0.69 5.22
N ASP A 201 -1.87 0.78 5.22
CA ASP A 201 -1.02 0.29 6.31
C ASP A 201 -0.36 1.43 7.10
N VAL A 202 -0.70 2.70 6.81
CA VAL A 202 -0.27 3.84 7.63
C VAL A 202 -1.31 4.17 8.69
N THR A 203 -0.86 4.68 9.83
CA THR A 203 -1.71 4.94 11.01
C THR A 203 -1.88 6.42 11.33
N ASN A 204 -1.35 7.30 10.49
CA ASN A 204 -1.37 8.73 10.72
C ASN A 204 -2.80 9.28 10.83
N PRO A 205 -3.08 10.14 11.83
CA PRO A 205 -4.34 10.87 11.94
C PRO A 205 -4.49 11.91 10.82
N LEU A 206 -5.64 12.54 10.73
CA LEU A 206 -5.88 13.56 9.72
C LEU A 206 -5.05 14.82 9.97
N LEU A 207 -5.02 15.29 11.22
CA LEU A 207 -4.46 16.60 11.63
C LEU A 207 -3.28 16.44 12.58
N GLY A 208 -2.59 17.55 12.81
CA GLY A 208 -1.51 17.67 13.78
C GLY A 208 -0.13 17.28 13.24
N PRO A 209 0.89 17.22 14.12
CA PRO A 209 2.29 17.01 13.70
C PRO A 209 2.52 15.67 13.01
N ASP A 210 1.73 14.65 13.35
CA ASP A 210 1.77 13.32 12.74
C ASP A 210 0.67 13.14 11.66
N GLY A 211 -0.02 14.23 11.28
CA GLY A 211 -1.16 14.24 10.37
C GLY A 211 -0.80 14.20 8.90
N ALA A 212 -1.85 14.18 8.08
CA ALA A 212 -1.79 14.09 6.61
C ALA A 212 -0.84 15.12 5.99
N THR A 213 -1.00 16.38 6.37
CA THR A 213 -0.28 17.49 5.80
C THR A 213 1.18 17.50 6.24
N MET A 214 1.40 17.48 7.56
CA MET A 214 2.73 17.67 8.12
C MET A 214 3.69 16.54 7.74
N VAL A 215 3.20 15.28 7.68
CA VAL A 215 4.03 14.12 7.35
C VAL A 215 4.23 13.94 5.85
N TYR A 216 3.17 14.13 5.05
CA TYR A 216 3.20 13.68 3.66
C TYR A 216 3.23 14.80 2.61
N ALA A 217 2.85 16.04 2.93
CA ALA A 217 2.85 17.12 1.94
C ALA A 217 4.26 17.61 1.54
N PRO A 218 5.32 17.54 2.38
CA PRO A 218 6.67 17.93 1.96
C PRO A 218 7.16 17.14 0.73
N GLN A 219 7.00 15.81 0.70
CA GLN A 219 7.40 15.01 -0.45
C GLN A 219 6.56 15.26 -1.71
N LYS A 220 5.39 15.92 -1.55
CA LYS A 220 4.49 16.35 -2.65
C LYS A 220 4.80 17.75 -3.14
N GLY A 221 5.88 18.39 -2.63
CA GLY A 221 6.36 19.69 -3.04
C GLY A 221 5.89 20.87 -2.16
N ALA A 222 5.33 20.60 -0.97
CA ALA A 222 4.95 21.68 -0.06
C ALA A 222 6.16 22.31 0.64
N ASP A 223 6.27 23.62 0.60
CA ASP A 223 7.12 24.41 1.46
C ASP A 223 6.44 24.72 2.81
N ALA A 224 7.15 25.40 3.72
CA ALA A 224 6.63 25.72 5.05
C ALA A 224 5.33 26.55 5.03
N ALA A 225 5.22 27.53 4.13
CA ALA A 225 4.02 28.35 4.01
C ALA A 225 2.84 27.56 3.45
N MET A 226 3.10 26.66 2.51
CA MET A 226 2.09 25.73 1.98
C MET A 226 1.61 24.77 3.05
N LEU A 227 2.52 24.23 3.91
CA LEU A 227 2.14 23.34 5.00
C LEU A 227 1.16 24.00 5.97
N GLU A 228 1.45 25.23 6.41
CA GLU A 228 0.54 25.97 7.29
C GLU A 228 -0.83 26.21 6.66
N ARG A 229 -0.86 26.54 5.37
CA ARG A 229 -2.09 26.80 4.63
C ARG A 229 -2.90 25.52 4.45
N LEU A 230 -2.26 24.44 4.02
CA LEU A 230 -2.90 23.13 3.82
C LEU A 230 -3.46 22.57 5.13
N GLU A 231 -2.70 22.69 6.24
CA GLU A 231 -3.16 22.21 7.56
C GLU A 231 -4.38 23.00 8.04
N ARG A 232 -4.40 24.34 7.90
CA ARG A 232 -5.59 25.13 8.21
C ARG A 232 -6.78 24.76 7.33
N GLY A 233 -6.56 24.54 6.02
CA GLY A 233 -7.61 24.10 5.10
C GLY A 233 -8.16 22.73 5.47
N MET A 234 -7.28 21.80 5.83
CA MET A 234 -7.65 20.44 6.28
C MET A 234 -8.51 20.48 7.56
N ALA A 235 -8.06 21.25 8.57
CA ALA A 235 -8.80 21.44 9.83
C ALA A 235 -10.16 22.11 9.59
N HIS A 236 -10.20 23.13 8.72
CA HIS A 236 -11.45 23.78 8.35
C HIS A 236 -12.41 22.79 7.68
N PHE A 237 -11.94 22.03 6.69
CA PHE A 237 -12.76 21.01 6.01
C PHE A 237 -13.28 19.95 6.99
N ALA A 238 -12.45 19.48 7.92
CA ALA A 238 -12.87 18.53 8.96
C ALA A 238 -14.01 19.09 9.80
N SER A 239 -13.93 20.36 10.23
CA SER A 239 -15.01 21.01 10.98
C SER A 239 -16.32 21.16 10.18
N ILE A 240 -16.25 21.40 8.88
CA ILE A 240 -17.42 21.42 8.00
C ILE A 240 -18.00 20.03 7.83
N ALA A 241 -17.16 19.00 7.74
CA ALA A 241 -17.60 17.61 7.67
C ALA A 241 -18.31 17.16 8.96
N GLU A 242 -17.79 17.54 10.13
CA GLU A 242 -18.46 17.31 11.42
C GLU A 242 -19.83 18.01 11.47
N ALA A 243 -19.90 19.27 11.04
CA ALA A 243 -21.16 20.00 10.96
C ALA A 243 -22.16 19.36 9.98
N ALA A 244 -21.68 18.66 8.96
CA ALA A 244 -22.50 17.88 8.01
C ALA A 244 -22.88 16.48 8.53
N GLY A 245 -22.43 16.09 9.75
CA GLY A 245 -22.80 14.86 10.42
C GLY A 245 -21.73 13.76 10.40
N ALA A 246 -20.51 14.05 9.95
CA ALA A 246 -19.39 13.13 10.12
C ALA A 246 -19.01 13.03 11.61
N ASP A 247 -18.67 11.83 12.07
CA ASP A 247 -18.18 11.63 13.43
C ASP A 247 -16.75 12.16 13.55
N SER A 248 -16.50 13.13 14.44
CA SER A 248 -15.18 13.72 14.69
C SER A 248 -14.11 12.67 15.09
N ALA A 249 -14.52 11.55 15.67
CA ALA A 249 -13.60 10.46 15.99
C ALA A 249 -12.87 9.90 14.75
N PHE A 250 -13.37 10.17 13.53
CA PHE A 250 -12.68 9.74 12.31
C PHE A 250 -11.38 10.50 12.03
N GLU A 251 -11.21 11.71 12.57
CA GLU A 251 -9.97 12.48 12.41
C GLU A 251 -8.77 11.79 13.05
N GLU A 252 -9.00 11.13 14.19
CA GLU A 252 -7.98 10.42 14.97
C GLU A 252 -7.83 8.93 14.57
N ARG A 253 -8.69 8.44 13.68
CA ARG A 253 -8.62 7.02 13.27
C ARG A 253 -7.33 6.73 12.50
N PRO A 254 -6.69 5.58 12.77
CA PRO A 254 -5.54 5.12 11.98
C PRO A 254 -5.86 5.12 10.48
N GLY A 255 -5.02 5.83 9.70
CA GLY A 255 -5.18 5.94 8.26
C GLY A 255 -6.04 7.12 7.77
N ALA A 256 -6.63 7.91 8.65
CA ALA A 256 -7.38 9.12 8.27
C ALA A 256 -6.51 10.10 7.48
N GLY A 257 -5.25 10.27 7.87
CA GLY A 257 -4.28 11.13 7.17
C GLY A 257 -3.72 10.55 5.88
N ALA A 258 -3.98 9.27 5.60
CA ALA A 258 -3.45 8.64 4.41
C ALA A 258 -3.90 9.37 3.13
N ALA A 259 -2.98 9.45 2.16
CA ALA A 259 -3.22 10.05 0.85
C ALA A 259 -3.73 11.51 0.92
N GLY A 260 -3.26 12.29 1.91
CA GLY A 260 -3.64 13.69 2.05
C GLY A 260 -5.12 13.88 2.42
N GLY A 261 -5.63 13.02 3.29
CA GLY A 261 -7.00 13.04 3.80
C GLY A 261 -8.01 12.25 2.96
N VAL A 262 -7.60 11.59 1.88
CA VAL A 262 -8.49 10.66 1.13
C VAL A 262 -8.99 9.54 2.03
N GLY A 263 -8.13 9.00 2.93
CA GLY A 263 -8.52 8.01 3.92
C GLY A 263 -9.68 8.49 4.80
N TYR A 264 -9.59 9.72 5.28
CA TYR A 264 -10.68 10.37 6.05
C TYR A 264 -11.98 10.47 5.23
N ALA A 265 -11.92 11.00 4.01
CA ALA A 265 -13.11 11.16 3.19
C ALA A 265 -13.80 9.84 2.88
N LEU A 266 -13.01 8.80 2.54
CA LEU A 266 -13.55 7.46 2.28
C LEU A 266 -14.22 6.88 3.51
N ALA A 267 -13.60 6.97 4.68
CA ALA A 267 -14.13 6.40 5.91
C ALA A 267 -15.28 7.22 6.51
N ALA A 268 -15.11 8.55 6.67
CA ALA A 268 -16.05 9.41 7.38
C ALA A 268 -17.28 9.81 6.54
N LEU A 269 -17.10 10.00 5.22
CA LEU A 269 -18.16 10.51 4.34
C LEU A 269 -18.77 9.44 3.44
N LEU A 270 -18.03 8.37 3.12
CA LEU A 270 -18.52 7.27 2.28
C LEU A 270 -18.71 5.95 3.04
N GLY A 271 -18.39 5.90 4.33
CA GLY A 271 -18.56 4.72 5.18
C GLY A 271 -17.65 3.55 4.80
N ALA A 272 -16.49 3.83 4.19
CA ALA A 272 -15.54 2.81 3.77
C ALA A 272 -14.87 2.13 4.97
N GLU A 273 -14.57 0.84 4.81
CA GLU A 273 -13.81 0.06 5.78
C GLU A 273 -12.30 0.20 5.50
N MET A 274 -11.53 0.50 6.55
CA MET A 274 -10.07 0.52 6.47
C MET A 274 -9.54 -0.89 6.72
N ILE A 275 -8.83 -1.44 5.74
CA ILE A 275 -8.27 -2.80 5.81
C ILE A 275 -6.76 -2.78 5.62
N SER A 276 -6.07 -3.68 6.32
CA SER A 276 -4.63 -3.85 6.16
C SER A 276 -4.29 -4.44 4.79
N GLY A 277 -3.34 -3.83 4.10
CA GLY A 277 -2.82 -4.33 2.82
C GLY A 277 -2.19 -5.71 2.98
N TRP A 278 -1.45 -5.92 4.06
CA TRP A 278 -0.91 -7.22 4.42
C TRP A 278 -2.00 -8.30 4.47
N ASN A 279 -3.07 -8.09 5.24
CA ASN A 279 -4.15 -9.08 5.40
C ASN A 279 -4.87 -9.36 4.07
N PHE A 280 -5.11 -8.31 3.28
CA PHE A 280 -5.72 -8.44 1.97
C PHE A 280 -4.88 -9.33 1.04
N PHE A 281 -3.58 -9.03 0.89
CA PHE A 281 -2.72 -9.80 -0.01
C PHE A 281 -2.39 -11.19 0.53
N ALA A 282 -2.27 -11.39 1.84
CA ALA A 282 -2.11 -12.71 2.44
C ALA A 282 -3.31 -13.62 2.14
N LYS A 283 -4.53 -13.08 2.19
CA LYS A 283 -5.77 -13.80 1.81
C LYS A 283 -5.76 -14.16 0.32
N ILE A 284 -5.55 -13.17 -0.57
CA ILE A 284 -5.59 -13.36 -2.03
C ILE A 284 -4.55 -14.38 -2.50
N THR A 285 -3.38 -14.38 -1.89
CA THR A 285 -2.29 -15.29 -2.25
C THR A 285 -2.43 -16.69 -1.66
N GLY A 286 -3.36 -16.91 -0.73
CA GLY A 286 -3.48 -18.17 0.01
C GLY A 286 -2.22 -18.46 0.85
N LEU A 287 -1.59 -17.42 1.38
CA LEU A 287 -0.28 -17.51 2.01
C LEU A 287 -0.27 -18.40 3.24
N ARG A 288 -1.33 -18.38 4.05
CA ARG A 288 -1.44 -19.20 5.27
C ARG A 288 -1.37 -20.69 4.96
N GLU A 289 -2.11 -21.15 3.96
CA GLU A 289 -2.16 -22.55 3.52
C GLU A 289 -0.82 -22.99 2.90
N LYS A 290 -0.14 -22.08 2.20
CA LYS A 290 1.19 -22.32 1.62
C LYS A 290 2.24 -22.48 2.72
N ILE A 291 2.28 -21.56 3.68
CA ILE A 291 3.20 -21.63 4.82
C ILE A 291 2.95 -22.88 5.67
N ALA A 292 1.69 -23.25 5.90
CA ALA A 292 1.37 -24.46 6.67
C ALA A 292 2.00 -25.73 6.09
N ARG A 293 2.17 -25.79 4.76
CA ARG A 293 2.75 -26.93 4.03
C ARG A 293 4.25 -26.80 3.77
N ALA A 294 4.84 -25.66 4.09
CA ALA A 294 6.25 -25.40 3.86
C ALA A 294 7.14 -26.10 4.91
N ASP A 295 8.35 -26.44 4.51
CA ASP A 295 9.42 -26.89 5.40
C ASP A 295 10.28 -25.69 5.84
N LEU A 296 10.36 -24.66 4.97
CA LEU A 296 11.11 -23.41 5.19
C LEU A 296 10.30 -22.22 4.65
N VAL A 297 10.28 -21.15 5.41
CA VAL A 297 9.69 -19.87 5.00
C VAL A 297 10.80 -18.82 4.84
N ILE A 298 10.75 -18.08 3.75
CA ILE A 298 11.67 -16.97 3.49
C ILE A 298 10.85 -15.70 3.28
N SER A 299 11.25 -14.63 3.97
CA SER A 299 10.66 -13.30 3.80
C SER A 299 11.74 -12.22 3.81
N GLY A 300 11.35 -10.97 3.65
CA GLY A 300 12.25 -9.83 3.70
C GLY A 300 11.71 -8.61 2.98
N GLU A 301 12.50 -7.56 3.04
CA GLU A 301 12.23 -6.26 2.43
C GLU A 301 13.54 -5.45 2.29
N GLY A 302 13.48 -4.26 1.67
CA GLY A 302 14.67 -3.43 1.46
C GLY A 302 15.40 -3.02 2.73
N LYS A 303 14.66 -2.74 3.83
CA LYS A 303 15.23 -2.37 5.12
C LYS A 303 14.43 -3.03 6.24
N ILE A 304 15.09 -3.82 7.07
CA ILE A 304 14.50 -4.38 8.29
C ILE A 304 14.89 -3.50 9.49
N ASP A 305 13.89 -2.96 10.16
CA ASP A 305 13.97 -2.19 11.41
C ASP A 305 12.80 -2.53 12.35
N SER A 306 12.63 -1.76 13.42
CA SER A 306 11.53 -1.98 14.38
C SER A 306 10.14 -1.87 13.75
N GLN A 307 9.98 -1.06 12.70
CA GLN A 307 8.69 -0.91 12.00
C GLN A 307 8.34 -2.13 11.13
N SER A 308 9.33 -2.91 10.70
CA SER A 308 9.11 -4.15 9.93
C SER A 308 8.29 -5.19 10.71
N PHE A 309 8.27 -5.08 12.05
CA PHE A 309 7.53 -5.96 12.98
C PHE A 309 6.27 -5.30 13.56
N CYS A 310 5.71 -4.33 12.87
CA CYS A 310 4.49 -3.61 13.25
C CYS A 310 3.35 -3.85 12.23
N GLY A 311 3.01 -5.13 11.96
CA GLY A 311 1.85 -5.50 11.14
C GLY A 311 2.07 -5.42 9.63
N LYS A 312 3.32 -5.33 9.15
CA LYS A 312 3.68 -5.35 7.72
C LYS A 312 3.99 -6.77 7.22
N VAL A 313 4.45 -6.88 5.96
CA VAL A 313 4.72 -8.18 5.29
C VAL A 313 5.64 -9.07 6.11
N VAL A 314 6.78 -8.56 6.57
CA VAL A 314 7.76 -9.35 7.35
C VAL A 314 7.14 -9.86 8.65
N ASP A 315 6.50 -8.99 9.42
CA ASP A 315 5.82 -9.38 10.66
C ASP A 315 4.75 -10.43 10.42
N GLY A 316 3.85 -10.19 9.47
CA GLY A 316 2.77 -11.10 9.17
C GLY A 316 3.25 -12.47 8.71
N VAL A 317 4.29 -12.55 7.84
CA VAL A 317 4.90 -13.82 7.44
C VAL A 317 5.48 -14.56 8.62
N VAL A 318 6.25 -13.85 9.48
CA VAL A 318 6.84 -14.43 10.71
C VAL A 318 5.76 -14.94 11.66
N GLN A 319 4.69 -14.20 11.85
CA GLN A 319 3.56 -14.58 12.71
C GLN A 319 2.87 -15.86 12.20
N ILE A 320 2.58 -15.92 10.89
CA ILE A 320 1.99 -17.12 10.28
C ILE A 320 2.96 -18.30 10.40
N ALA A 321 4.23 -18.13 10.05
CA ALA A 321 5.22 -19.21 10.13
C ALA A 321 5.34 -19.78 11.53
N ARG A 322 5.39 -18.91 12.55
CA ARG A 322 5.41 -19.30 13.96
C ARG A 322 4.17 -20.07 14.39
N SER A 323 2.98 -19.70 13.88
CA SER A 323 1.73 -20.41 14.21
C SER A 323 1.71 -21.86 13.70
N TYR A 324 2.62 -22.21 12.79
CA TYR A 324 2.82 -23.55 12.24
C TYR A 324 4.21 -24.14 12.57
N ASP A 325 4.94 -23.56 13.52
CA ASP A 325 6.29 -23.98 13.92
C ASP A 325 7.27 -24.11 12.75
N LYS A 326 7.22 -23.16 11.78
CA LYS A 326 8.08 -23.18 10.60
C LYS A 326 9.30 -22.29 10.81
N PRO A 327 10.52 -22.77 10.42
CA PRO A 327 11.73 -21.95 10.43
C PRO A 327 11.62 -20.80 9.42
N VAL A 328 12.18 -19.63 9.77
CA VAL A 328 12.13 -18.42 8.95
C VAL A 328 13.52 -17.88 8.68
N LEU A 329 13.82 -17.61 7.42
CA LEU A 329 14.96 -16.80 7.02
C LEU A 329 14.46 -15.44 6.50
N LEU A 330 15.05 -14.36 7.02
CA LEU A 330 14.75 -13.01 6.57
C LEU A 330 15.95 -12.45 5.81
N PHE A 331 15.69 -11.88 4.63
CA PHE A 331 16.70 -11.22 3.79
C PHE A 331 16.32 -9.75 3.60
N CYS A 332 17.33 -8.87 3.71
CA CYS A 332 17.10 -7.42 3.53
C CYS A 332 18.31 -6.74 2.90
N GLY A 333 18.10 -5.54 2.38
CA GLY A 333 19.20 -4.67 1.94
C GLY A 333 20.06 -4.23 3.11
N VAL A 334 19.41 -3.66 4.14
CA VAL A 334 20.04 -3.18 5.37
C VAL A 334 19.22 -3.65 6.58
N ALA A 335 19.88 -4.03 7.67
CA ALA A 335 19.26 -4.37 8.95
C ALA A 335 19.68 -3.38 10.03
N GLU A 336 18.69 -2.70 10.65
CA GLU A 336 18.87 -1.89 11.86
C GLU A 336 18.24 -2.65 13.04
N LEU A 337 19.08 -3.43 13.74
CA LEU A 337 18.61 -4.40 14.73
C LEU A 337 18.43 -3.81 16.15
N GLU A 338 18.79 -2.55 16.38
CA GLU A 338 18.61 -1.90 17.66
C GLU A 338 17.12 -1.84 18.04
N GLY A 339 16.76 -2.39 19.21
CA GLY A 339 15.38 -2.43 19.68
C GLY A 339 14.49 -3.55 19.12
N ILE A 340 14.98 -4.37 18.20
CA ILE A 340 14.17 -5.45 17.58
C ILE A 340 13.99 -6.65 18.53
N GLY A 341 14.94 -6.93 19.41
CA GLY A 341 14.94 -8.11 20.27
C GLY A 341 13.61 -8.38 21.02
N PRO A 342 13.00 -7.39 21.69
CA PRO A 342 11.71 -7.56 22.37
C PRO A 342 10.51 -7.76 21.43
N ALA A 343 10.55 -7.10 20.24
CA ALA A 343 9.48 -7.20 19.24
C ALA A 343 9.41 -8.58 18.58
N LEU A 344 10.55 -9.28 18.53
CA LEU A 344 10.65 -10.59 17.92
C LEU A 344 10.03 -11.72 18.74
N GLY A 345 9.83 -11.57 20.05
CA GLY A 345 9.25 -12.59 20.93
C GLY A 345 9.94 -13.96 20.75
N VAL A 346 11.25 -13.97 20.49
CA VAL A 346 12.02 -15.17 20.16
C VAL A 346 12.01 -16.13 21.34
N LYS A 347 11.28 -17.24 21.21
CA LYS A 347 11.31 -18.32 22.21
C LYS A 347 12.49 -19.27 22.05
N ARG A 348 13.11 -19.30 20.86
CA ARG A 348 14.32 -20.07 20.55
C ARG A 348 15.19 -19.28 19.58
N GLU A 349 16.46 -19.12 19.86
CA GLU A 349 17.45 -18.40 19.03
C GLU A 349 17.64 -19.01 17.62
N ASN A 350 17.22 -20.26 17.41
CA ASN A 350 17.48 -21.03 16.19
C ASN A 350 16.36 -21.01 15.15
N ASP A 351 15.20 -20.38 15.42
CA ASP A 351 14.04 -20.49 14.54
C ASP A 351 13.91 -19.34 13.52
N MET A 352 14.71 -18.28 13.68
CA MET A 352 14.70 -17.14 12.76
C MET A 352 16.08 -16.50 12.64
N HIS A 353 16.50 -16.29 11.40
CA HIS A 353 17.77 -15.63 11.07
C HIS A 353 17.54 -14.46 10.13
N ILE A 354 18.23 -13.35 10.37
CA ILE A 354 18.21 -12.15 9.53
C ILE A 354 19.57 -12.00 8.84
N TYR A 355 19.54 -11.85 7.52
CA TYR A 355 20.69 -11.65 6.67
C TYR A 355 20.50 -10.37 5.85
N SER A 356 21.51 -9.51 5.85
CA SER A 356 21.50 -8.27 5.06
C SER A 356 22.59 -8.25 4.01
N LEU A 357 22.35 -7.57 2.88
CA LEU A 357 23.28 -7.52 1.75
C LEU A 357 24.66 -7.01 2.17
N ASN A 358 24.72 -6.03 3.07
CA ASN A 358 25.97 -5.48 3.59
C ASN A 358 26.82 -6.46 4.42
N MET A 359 26.31 -7.65 4.75
CA MET A 359 27.12 -8.72 5.37
C MET A 359 28.14 -9.32 4.40
N ILE A 360 27.87 -9.28 3.10
CA ILE A 360 28.77 -9.84 2.08
C ILE A 360 29.30 -8.77 1.10
N GLU A 361 28.58 -7.67 0.92
CA GLU A 361 28.99 -6.53 0.10
C GLU A 361 28.84 -5.22 0.90
N PRO A 362 29.97 -4.68 1.42
CA PRO A 362 29.94 -3.46 2.23
C PRO A 362 29.67 -2.18 1.41
N ASP A 363 29.94 -2.20 0.10
CA ASP A 363 29.68 -1.03 -0.76
C ASP A 363 28.20 -0.94 -1.12
N LEU A 364 27.54 0.05 -0.52
CA LEU A 364 26.11 0.32 -0.75
C LEU A 364 25.80 0.58 -2.24
N LYS A 365 26.72 1.19 -2.98
CA LYS A 365 26.53 1.48 -4.40
C LYS A 365 26.43 0.19 -5.20
N ILE A 366 27.32 -0.77 -4.94
CA ILE A 366 27.28 -2.11 -5.56
C ILE A 366 26.00 -2.83 -5.17
N CYS A 367 25.63 -2.79 -3.87
CA CYS A 367 24.35 -3.36 -3.41
C CYS A 367 23.13 -2.77 -4.13
N MET A 368 23.16 -1.48 -4.51
CA MET A 368 22.06 -0.85 -5.24
C MET A 368 22.09 -1.14 -6.74
N GLU A 369 23.28 -1.22 -7.36
CA GLU A 369 23.43 -1.47 -8.79
C GLU A 369 23.17 -2.94 -9.17
N ASP A 370 23.56 -3.90 -8.29
CA ASP A 370 23.39 -5.35 -8.49
C ASP A 370 22.75 -6.04 -7.28
N ALA A 371 21.68 -5.46 -6.75
CA ALA A 371 20.99 -6.01 -5.59
C ALA A 371 20.55 -7.48 -5.79
N GLY A 372 20.18 -7.86 -7.01
CA GLY A 372 19.75 -9.23 -7.33
C GLY A 372 20.88 -10.24 -7.24
N GLY A 373 22.05 -9.94 -7.81
CA GLY A 373 23.24 -10.80 -7.75
C GLY A 373 23.75 -10.95 -6.31
N VAL A 374 23.85 -9.83 -5.58
CA VAL A 374 24.28 -9.84 -4.17
C VAL A 374 23.30 -10.65 -3.30
N LEU A 375 21.98 -10.48 -3.51
CA LEU A 375 20.94 -11.24 -2.78
C LEU A 375 21.06 -12.75 -3.05
N ARG A 376 21.23 -13.15 -4.31
CA ARG A 376 21.44 -14.55 -4.70
C ARG A 376 22.67 -15.15 -3.99
N ASP A 377 23.79 -14.45 -4.00
CA ASP A 377 25.03 -14.92 -3.34
C ASP A 377 24.85 -14.98 -1.83
N LEU A 378 24.21 -14.00 -1.21
CA LEU A 378 23.89 -14.00 0.22
C LEU A 378 23.04 -15.22 0.60
N VAL A 379 21.99 -15.52 -0.15
CA VAL A 379 21.13 -16.70 0.08
C VAL A 379 21.94 -17.99 -0.01
N ARG A 380 22.78 -18.12 -1.05
CA ARG A 380 23.66 -19.28 -1.24
C ARG A 380 24.60 -19.51 -0.05
N ILE A 381 25.11 -18.44 0.55
CA ILE A 381 25.97 -18.48 1.74
C ILE A 381 25.13 -18.80 2.99
N ALA A 382 24.09 -18.03 3.23
CA ALA A 382 23.24 -18.13 4.43
C ALA A 382 22.68 -19.54 4.64
N VAL A 383 22.17 -20.15 3.60
CA VAL A 383 21.57 -21.50 3.67
C VAL A 383 22.60 -22.57 4.01
N ARG A 384 23.84 -22.43 3.55
CA ARG A 384 24.94 -23.36 3.91
C ARG A 384 25.32 -23.25 5.39
N TYR A 385 25.25 -22.07 5.97
CA TYR A 385 25.62 -21.81 7.36
C TYR A 385 24.48 -22.03 8.34
N SER A 386 23.22 -21.86 7.93
CA SER A 386 22.05 -22.05 8.79
C SER A 386 21.81 -23.49 9.23
N GLY A 387 22.52 -24.46 8.63
CA GLY A 387 22.34 -25.88 8.95
C GLY A 387 21.02 -26.49 8.44
N ILE A 388 20.15 -25.71 7.85
CA ILE A 388 18.81 -26.11 7.36
C ILE A 388 18.88 -27.29 6.38
N TYR A 389 19.96 -27.39 5.59
CA TYR A 389 20.19 -28.54 4.68
C TYR A 389 20.82 -29.76 5.35
N ARG A 390 21.15 -29.70 6.67
CA ARG A 390 21.77 -30.84 7.37
C ARG A 390 20.73 -31.82 7.94
N GLU A 391 19.47 -31.40 8.01
CA GLU A 391 18.38 -32.22 8.55
C GLU A 391 17.60 -32.97 7.46
N TYR A 392 17.94 -32.76 6.20
CA TYR A 392 17.34 -33.41 5.02
C TYR A 392 18.44 -34.06 4.16
#